data_fdded55673d620e21297258ee8f1a14a
#
_entry.id   fdded55673d620e21297258ee8f1a14a
#
_cell.length_a   1.000
_cell.length_b   1.000
_cell.length_c   1.000
_cell.angle_alpha   90.00
_cell.angle_beta   90.00
_cell.angle_gamma   90.00
#
_symmetry.space_group_name_H-M   'P 1'
#
loop_
_entity.id
_entity.type
_entity.pdbx_description
1 polymer ?
#
loop_
_entity_poly.entity_id
_entity_poly.type
_entity_poly.pdbx_seq_one_letter_code
_entity_poly.pdbx_strand_id
1 'polypeptide(L)' 'MLDAYVVGQVIQQFRESRKQSQELLSGFAGIGRTHLSAIERGERKPTLETFFRIAEALGVKPSVLMAAIEDKLDT' A
#
# COMPACT_ATOMS: atom_id res chain seq x y z
N MET A 1 8.90 10.92 -10.71
CA MET A 1 9.50 10.26 -9.52
C MET A 1 8.39 9.71 -8.63
N LEU A 2 8.63 8.57 -8.03
CA LEU A 2 7.64 7.89 -7.21
C LEU A 2 7.64 8.49 -5.79
N ASP A 3 6.57 9.22 -5.49
CA ASP A 3 6.44 9.93 -4.21
C ASP A 3 5.97 8.95 -3.13
N ALA A 4 6.77 8.77 -2.08
CA ALA A 4 6.43 7.83 -1.00
C ALA A 4 5.11 8.18 -0.32
N TYR A 5 4.82 9.47 -0.17
CA TYR A 5 3.58 9.92 0.46
C TYR A 5 2.37 9.47 -0.37
N VAL A 6 2.44 9.65 -1.69
CA VAL A 6 1.35 9.24 -2.59
C VAL A 6 1.17 7.73 -2.56
N VAL A 7 2.27 6.99 -2.59
CA VAL A 7 2.20 5.51 -2.51
C VAL A 7 1.49 5.08 -1.24
N GLY A 8 1.90 5.65 -0.10
CA GLY A 8 1.31 5.29 1.18
C GLY A 8 -0.15 5.67 1.27
N GLN A 9 -0.52 6.85 0.74
CA GLN A 9 -1.88 7.33 0.77
C GLN A 9 -2.81 6.43 -0.05
N VAL A 10 -2.36 5.99 -1.21
CA VAL A 10 -3.16 5.10 -2.06
C VAL A 10 -3.36 3.75 -1.37
N ILE A 11 -2.29 3.20 -0.79
CA ILE A 11 -2.40 1.93 -0.06
C ILE A 11 -3.40 2.07 1.09
N GLN A 12 -3.30 3.16 1.85
CA GLN A 12 -4.23 3.41 2.96
C GLN A 12 -5.67 3.51 2.46
N GLN A 13 -5.91 4.22 1.36
CA GLN A 13 -7.24 4.36 0.80
C GLN A 13 -7.84 3.01 0.38
N PHE A 14 -7.02 2.17 -0.26
CA PHE A 14 -7.48 0.82 -0.63
C PHE A 14 -7.82 -0.01 0.62
N ARG A 15 -6.95 0.08 1.63
CA ARG A 15 -7.17 -0.65 2.89
C ARG A 15 -8.48 -0.20 3.56
N GLU A 16 -8.66 1.11 3.67
CA GLU A 16 -9.84 1.65 4.33
C GLU A 16 -11.12 1.36 3.55
N SER A 17 -11.06 1.38 2.23
CA SER A 17 -12.22 1.05 1.41
C SER A 17 -12.67 -0.40 1.60
N ARG A 18 -11.75 -1.27 2.02
CA ARG A 18 -12.05 -2.67 2.30
C ARG A 18 -12.30 -2.92 3.78
N LYS A 19 -12.33 -1.85 4.58
CA LYS A 19 -12.58 -1.91 6.03
C LYS A 19 -11.62 -2.84 6.75
N GLN A 20 -10.36 -2.85 6.31
CA GLN A 20 -9.30 -3.62 6.94
C GLN A 20 -8.50 -2.73 7.87
N SER A 21 -8.15 -3.27 9.04
CA SER A 21 -7.22 -2.58 9.93
C SER A 21 -5.78 -2.75 9.41
N GLN A 22 -4.86 -1.92 9.89
CA GLN A 22 -3.45 -2.12 9.58
C GLN A 22 -2.97 -3.47 10.09
N GLU A 23 -3.45 -3.89 11.25
CA GLU A 23 -3.07 -5.19 11.80
C GLU A 23 -3.48 -6.33 10.88
N LEU A 24 -4.69 -6.28 10.38
CA LEU A 24 -5.20 -7.32 9.49
C LEU A 24 -4.42 -7.35 8.18
N LEU A 25 -4.26 -6.19 7.55
CA LEU A 25 -3.56 -6.12 6.27
C LEU A 25 -2.10 -6.53 6.40
N SER A 26 -1.40 -6.04 7.43
CA SER A 26 0.00 -6.40 7.62
C SER A 26 0.16 -7.90 7.87
N GLY A 27 -0.78 -8.49 8.60
CA GLY A 27 -0.77 -9.93 8.84
C GLY A 27 -0.90 -10.73 7.55
N PHE A 28 -1.85 -10.37 6.70
CA PHE A 28 -2.04 -11.04 5.41
C PHE A 28 -0.85 -10.81 4.48
N ALA A 29 -0.26 -9.63 4.51
CA ALA A 29 0.88 -9.31 3.66
C ALA A 29 2.19 -9.89 4.17
N GLY A 30 2.20 -10.41 5.39
CA GLY A 30 3.42 -10.97 5.97
C GLY A 30 4.47 -9.94 6.31
N ILE A 31 4.05 -8.72 6.67
CA ILE A 31 4.95 -7.66 7.10
C ILE A 31 4.52 -7.18 8.47
N GLY A 32 5.43 -6.48 9.17
CA GLY A 32 5.09 -5.94 10.48
C GLY A 32 4.11 -4.78 10.36
N ARG A 33 3.23 -4.64 11.37
CA ARG A 33 2.28 -3.52 11.40
C ARG A 33 3.02 -2.17 11.41
N THR A 34 4.12 -2.10 12.14
CA THR A 34 4.93 -0.88 12.19
C THR A 34 5.48 -0.52 10.81
N HIS A 35 5.89 -1.55 10.04
CA HIS A 35 6.37 -1.36 8.68
C HIS A 35 5.26 -0.83 7.78
N LEU A 36 4.07 -1.46 7.84
CA LEU A 36 2.93 -0.99 7.05
C LEU A 36 2.56 0.45 7.42
N SER A 37 2.55 0.75 8.71
CA SER A 37 2.24 2.09 9.19
C SER A 37 3.23 3.12 8.62
N ALA A 38 4.51 2.81 8.62
CA ALA A 38 5.53 3.70 8.06
C ALA A 38 5.33 3.91 6.55
N ILE A 39 4.94 2.85 5.83
CA ILE A 39 4.65 2.95 4.40
C ILE A 39 3.44 3.88 4.18
N GLU A 40 2.39 3.69 4.94
CA GLU A 40 1.17 4.50 4.79
C GLU A 40 1.41 5.97 5.11
N ARG A 41 2.33 6.27 6.04
CA ARG A 41 2.67 7.65 6.36
C ARG A 41 3.65 8.28 5.39
N GLY A 42 4.15 7.52 4.42
CA GLY A 42 5.09 8.02 3.44
C GLY A 42 6.52 8.11 3.94
N GLU A 43 6.83 7.45 5.06
CA GLU A 43 8.17 7.44 5.62
C GLU A 43 9.08 6.42 4.96
N ARG A 44 8.49 5.39 4.33
CA ARG A 44 9.23 4.33 3.65
C ARG A 44 8.48 3.94 2.40
N LYS A 45 9.25 3.70 1.34
CA LYS A 45 8.67 3.10 0.13
C LYS A 45 8.78 1.58 0.27
N PRO A 46 7.75 0.84 -0.12
CA PRO A 46 7.85 -0.61 -0.13
C PRO A 46 8.82 -1.07 -1.22
N THR A 47 9.48 -2.19 -0.98
CA THR A 47 10.19 -2.89 -2.05
C THR A 47 9.13 -3.44 -3.02
N LEU A 48 9.54 -3.86 -4.21
CA LEU A 48 8.61 -4.50 -5.14
C LEU A 48 7.97 -5.74 -4.51
N GLU A 49 8.76 -6.53 -3.79
CA GLU A 49 8.23 -7.72 -3.11
C GLU A 49 7.14 -7.34 -2.10
N THR A 50 7.42 -6.36 -1.25
CA THR A 50 6.45 -5.91 -0.26
C THR A 50 5.21 -5.32 -0.93
N PHE A 51 5.41 -4.59 -2.02
CA PHE A 51 4.30 -4.01 -2.77
C PHE A 51 3.37 -5.11 -3.31
N PHE A 52 3.93 -6.17 -3.90
CA PHE A 52 3.16 -7.30 -4.37
C PHE A 52 2.37 -7.97 -3.26
N ARG A 53 3.02 -8.16 -2.10
CA ARG A 53 2.37 -8.78 -0.94
C ARG A 53 1.21 -7.94 -0.43
N ILE A 54 1.38 -6.62 -0.40
CA ILE A 54 0.32 -5.71 0.02
C ILE A 54 -0.86 -5.80 -0.96
N ALA A 55 -0.59 -5.77 -2.26
CA ALA A 55 -1.63 -5.86 -3.28
C ALA A 55 -2.41 -7.16 -3.15
N GLU A 56 -1.71 -8.28 -2.99
CA GLU A 56 -2.36 -9.58 -2.80
C GLU A 56 -3.23 -9.59 -1.55
N ALA A 57 -2.71 -9.03 -0.46
CA ALA A 57 -3.46 -8.97 0.80
C ALA A 57 -4.70 -8.09 0.67
N LEU A 58 -4.65 -7.08 -0.19
CA LEU A 58 -5.81 -6.23 -0.49
C LEU A 58 -6.77 -6.90 -1.46
N GLY A 59 -6.36 -7.99 -2.09
CA GLY A 59 -7.20 -8.67 -3.07
C GLY A 59 -7.24 -7.99 -4.42
N VAL A 60 -6.22 -7.22 -4.76
CA VAL A 60 -6.13 -6.55 -6.06
C VAL A 60 -4.85 -6.95 -6.77
N LYS A 61 -4.85 -6.85 -8.09
CA LYS A 61 -3.63 -7.05 -8.85
C LYS A 61 -2.65 -5.92 -8.54
N PRO A 62 -1.35 -6.21 -8.42
CA PRO A 62 -0.36 -5.15 -8.23
C PRO A 62 -0.44 -4.07 -9.32
N SER A 63 -0.78 -4.44 -10.56
CA SER A 63 -0.93 -3.47 -11.64
C SER A 63 -2.08 -2.51 -11.38
N VAL A 64 -3.17 -2.97 -10.75
CA VAL A 64 -4.32 -2.13 -10.41
C VAL A 64 -3.92 -1.13 -9.33
N LEU A 65 -3.20 -1.61 -8.32
CA LEU A 65 -2.73 -0.74 -7.25
C LEU A 65 -1.74 0.30 -7.79
N MET A 66 -0.83 -0.14 -8.66
CA MET A 66 0.14 0.77 -9.28
C MET A 66 -0.55 1.80 -10.17
N ALA A 67 -1.58 1.40 -10.92
CA ALA A 67 -2.32 2.33 -11.77
C ALA A 67 -2.96 3.44 -10.94
N ALA A 68 -3.50 3.10 -9.76
CA ALA A 68 -4.08 4.10 -8.87
C ALA A 68 -3.03 5.07 -8.35
N ILE A 69 -1.82 4.57 -8.07
CA ILE A 69 -0.70 5.43 -7.66
C ILE A 69 -0.31 6.34 -8.81
N GLU A 70 -0.19 5.78 -10.00
CA GLU A 70 0.20 6.54 -11.20
C GLU A 70 -0.80 7.66 -11.48
N ASP A 71 -2.08 7.35 -11.40
CA ASP A 71 -3.13 8.36 -11.61
C ASP A 71 -3.02 9.50 -10.62
N LYS A 72 -2.72 9.19 -9.37
CA LYS A 72 -2.58 10.21 -8.33
C LYS A 72 -1.35 11.07 -8.54
N LEU A 73 -0.29 10.48 -9.07
CA LEU A 73 0.94 11.23 -9.36
C LEU A 73 0.74 12.23 -10.51
N ASP A 74 -0.15 11.91 -11.44
CA ASP A 74 -0.42 12.77 -12.60
C ASP A 74 -1.37 13.92 -12.28
N THR A 75 -1.94 13.91 -11.10
CA THR A 75 -2.83 14.98 -10.66
C THR A 75 -2.06 16.06 -9.90
#